data_273e558e9a21d429c3c09dda99844cab
#
_entry.id   273e558e9a21d429c3c09dda99844cab
#
_cell.length_a   1.000
_cell.length_b   1.000
_cell.length_c   1.000
_cell.angle_alpha   90.00
_cell.angle_beta   90.00
_cell.angle_gamma   90.00
#
_symmetry.space_group_name_H-M   'P 1'
#
loop_
_entity.id
_entity.type
_entity.pdbx_description
1 polymer ?
#
loop_
_entity_poly.entity_id
_entity_poly.type
_entity_poly.pdbx_seq_one_letter_code
_entity_poly.pdbx_strand_id
1 'polypeptide(L)'
;FRHADSIAQYYHMEGDCTQRLEAALLRTLRHNAGNGHTCLPRAQLLDTASHFIQQPPEKLARALDHCIETGQLGVKMLEAVPYIYLPDLLEAEQAIADRLALLAKREKQTVRDLDKNIQVLELTQGFAYAPLQREAIRKAMTENCLVLTGGPGTGKTTTVNAILQLLEHQADRVALCAPTGRAAKRLSELTGRKA
;
A
#
# COMPACT_ATOMS: atom_id res chain seq x y z
N PHE A 1 15.08 -23.42 -5.06
CA PHE A 1 16.06 -23.95 -4.10
C PHE A 1 16.37 -25.44 -4.33
N ARG A 2 15.39 -26.38 -4.37
CA ARG A 2 15.69 -27.83 -4.50
C ARG A 2 16.63 -28.17 -5.63
N HIS A 3 16.40 -27.67 -6.85
CA HIS A 3 17.29 -27.93 -8.00
C HIS A 3 18.66 -27.24 -7.82
N ALA A 4 18.68 -26.01 -7.27
CA ALA A 4 19.95 -25.33 -6.99
C ALA A 4 20.77 -26.06 -5.92
N ASP A 5 20.11 -26.53 -4.86
CA ASP A 5 20.77 -27.36 -3.81
C ASP A 5 21.30 -28.68 -4.35
N SER A 6 20.57 -29.36 -5.26
CA SER A 6 21.06 -30.57 -5.91
C SER A 6 22.30 -30.32 -6.77
N ILE A 7 22.35 -29.21 -7.50
CA ILE A 7 23.52 -28.79 -8.27
C ILE A 7 24.69 -28.45 -7.35
N ALA A 8 24.43 -27.66 -6.29
CA ALA A 8 25.44 -27.30 -5.31
C ALA A 8 26.07 -28.52 -4.63
N GLN A 9 25.26 -29.51 -4.27
CA GLN A 9 25.74 -30.80 -3.72
C GLN A 9 26.62 -31.54 -4.72
N TYR A 10 26.26 -31.55 -6.01
CA TYR A 10 27.10 -32.16 -7.05
C TYR A 10 28.49 -31.50 -7.14
N TYR A 11 28.58 -30.21 -6.92
CA TYR A 11 29.84 -29.46 -6.90
C TYR A 11 30.48 -29.36 -5.50
N HIS A 12 30.03 -30.20 -4.54
CA HIS A 12 30.53 -30.19 -3.14
C HIS A 12 30.49 -28.83 -2.45
N MET A 13 29.54 -27.98 -2.80
CA MET A 13 29.34 -26.70 -2.13
C MET A 13 28.66 -26.93 -0.77
N GLU A 14 29.14 -26.22 0.25
CA GLU A 14 28.57 -26.27 1.60
C GLU A 14 27.15 -25.68 1.62
N GLY A 15 26.24 -26.34 2.35
CA GLY A 15 24.83 -25.93 2.44
C GLY A 15 24.59 -24.64 3.23
N ASP A 16 25.63 -24.07 3.83
CA ASP A 16 25.61 -22.81 4.60
C ASP A 16 26.50 -21.72 3.97
N CYS A 17 26.84 -21.83 2.68
CA CYS A 17 27.59 -20.81 1.99
C CYS A 17 26.79 -19.47 2.00
N THR A 18 27.51 -18.36 2.10
CA THR A 18 26.94 -17.00 2.23
C THR A 18 25.89 -16.71 1.18
N GLN A 19 26.15 -17.05 -0.08
CA GLN A 19 25.22 -16.83 -1.20
C GLN A 19 23.88 -17.56 -1.00
N ARG A 20 23.90 -18.76 -0.41
CA ARG A 20 22.68 -19.51 -0.13
C ARG A 20 21.88 -18.89 0.99
N LEU A 21 22.55 -18.38 2.03
CA LEU A 21 21.90 -17.66 3.14
C LEU A 21 21.26 -16.37 2.66
N GLU A 22 21.97 -15.57 1.89
CA GLU A 22 21.48 -14.32 1.28
C GLU A 22 20.29 -14.60 0.34
N ALA A 23 20.40 -15.61 -0.52
CA ALA A 23 19.31 -16.01 -1.41
C ALA A 23 18.06 -16.45 -0.65
N ALA A 24 18.20 -17.09 0.53
CA ALA A 24 17.06 -17.48 1.37
C ALA A 24 16.35 -16.25 1.95
N LEU A 25 17.08 -15.25 2.42
CA LEU A 25 16.53 -13.98 2.92
C LEU A 25 15.76 -13.25 1.82
N LEU A 26 16.39 -13.07 0.66
CA LEU A 26 15.78 -12.41 -0.51
C LEU A 26 14.50 -13.15 -0.97
N ARG A 27 14.55 -14.50 -1.03
CA ARG A 27 13.40 -15.30 -1.40
C ARG A 27 12.25 -15.14 -0.41
N THR A 28 12.54 -15.14 0.89
CA THR A 28 11.53 -14.98 1.93
C THR A 28 10.82 -13.65 1.78
N LEU A 29 11.56 -12.55 1.59
CA LEU A 29 10.97 -11.23 1.33
C LEU A 29 10.15 -11.18 0.04
N ARG A 30 10.67 -11.74 -1.07
CA ARG A 30 9.93 -11.78 -2.34
C ARG A 30 8.65 -12.61 -2.26
N HIS A 31 8.67 -13.72 -1.52
CA HIS A 31 7.46 -14.51 -1.28
C HIS A 31 6.41 -13.70 -0.50
N ASN A 32 6.82 -13.01 0.55
CA ASN A 32 5.93 -12.15 1.32
C ASN A 32 5.42 -10.94 0.52
N ALA A 33 6.24 -10.37 -0.37
CA ALA A 33 5.82 -9.32 -1.29
C ALA A 33 4.70 -9.81 -2.24
N GLY A 34 4.79 -11.05 -2.73
CA GLY A 34 3.72 -11.70 -3.50
C GLY A 34 2.41 -11.86 -2.72
N ASN A 35 2.46 -11.88 -1.39
CA ASN A 35 1.30 -11.94 -0.49
C ASN A 35 0.82 -10.54 -0.04
N GLY A 36 1.40 -9.46 -0.58
CA GLY A 36 1.01 -8.08 -0.29
C GLY A 36 1.75 -7.43 0.88
N HIS A 37 2.83 -8.02 1.40
CA HIS A 37 3.66 -7.45 2.45
C HIS A 37 4.92 -6.81 1.87
N THR A 38 5.15 -5.54 2.13
CA THR A 38 6.32 -4.81 1.62
C THR A 38 7.59 -5.04 2.43
N CYS A 39 7.44 -5.45 3.68
CA CYS A 39 8.54 -5.67 4.63
C CYS A 39 8.22 -6.78 5.62
N LEU A 40 9.24 -7.20 6.37
CA LEU A 40 9.12 -8.10 7.52
C LEU A 40 9.94 -7.56 8.70
N PRO A 41 9.49 -7.74 9.96
CA PRO A 41 10.33 -7.56 11.12
C PRO A 41 11.59 -8.44 11.02
N ARG A 42 12.75 -7.90 11.43
CA ARG A 42 14.05 -8.62 11.37
C ARG A 42 13.98 -10.01 12.01
N ALA A 43 13.38 -10.12 13.18
CA ALA A 43 13.26 -11.39 13.89
C ALA A 43 12.41 -12.40 13.10
N GLN A 44 11.29 -11.98 12.55
CA GLN A 44 10.41 -12.84 11.76
C GLN A 44 11.05 -13.29 10.44
N LEU A 45 11.82 -12.41 9.77
CA LEU A 45 12.58 -12.77 8.58
C LEU A 45 13.62 -13.85 8.87
N LEU A 46 14.38 -13.68 9.95
CA LEU A 46 15.41 -14.64 10.36
C LEU A 46 14.80 -16.00 10.72
N ASP A 47 13.73 -16.01 11.49
CA ASP A 47 13.02 -17.24 11.88
C ASP A 47 12.45 -17.97 10.67
N THR A 48 11.73 -17.27 9.80
CA THR A 48 11.14 -17.84 8.60
C THR A 48 12.20 -18.39 7.63
N ALA A 49 13.30 -17.66 7.41
CA ALA A 49 14.37 -18.09 6.56
C ALA A 49 15.15 -19.28 7.16
N SER A 50 15.36 -19.29 8.49
CA SER A 50 15.99 -20.36 9.25
C SER A 50 15.24 -21.69 9.05
N HIS A 51 13.93 -21.68 9.24
CA HIS A 51 13.10 -22.85 9.01
C HIS A 51 13.10 -23.30 7.55
N PHE A 52 13.12 -22.35 6.60
CA PHE A 52 13.08 -22.65 5.18
C PHE A 52 14.34 -23.41 4.69
N ILE A 53 15.53 -23.03 5.16
CA ILE A 53 16.79 -23.65 4.70
C ILE A 53 17.46 -24.55 5.75
N GLN A 54 16.82 -24.73 6.91
CA GLN A 54 17.30 -25.55 8.04
C GLN A 54 18.72 -25.14 8.50
N GLN A 55 18.93 -23.84 8.64
CA GLN A 55 20.17 -23.25 9.15
C GLN A 55 19.90 -22.40 10.40
N PRO A 56 20.82 -22.33 11.37
CA PRO A 56 20.61 -21.57 12.60
C PRO A 56 20.46 -20.07 12.32
N PRO A 57 19.59 -19.38 13.07
CA PRO A 57 19.31 -17.95 12.86
C PRO A 57 20.55 -17.04 12.95
N GLU A 58 21.56 -17.42 13.73
CA GLU A 58 22.79 -16.65 13.92
C GLU A 58 23.62 -16.55 12.62
N LYS A 59 23.63 -17.60 11.79
CA LYS A 59 24.29 -17.58 10.48
C LYS A 59 23.54 -16.63 9.53
N LEU A 60 22.21 -16.72 9.52
CA LEU A 60 21.37 -15.83 8.73
C LEU A 60 21.45 -14.36 9.18
N ALA A 61 21.63 -14.11 10.48
CA ALA A 61 21.79 -12.74 10.99
C ALA A 61 23.02 -12.07 10.39
N ARG A 62 24.16 -12.77 10.30
CA ARG A 62 25.37 -12.24 9.68
C ARG A 62 25.21 -11.98 8.17
N ALA A 63 24.55 -12.93 7.47
CA ALA A 63 24.25 -12.74 6.06
C ALA A 63 23.27 -11.56 5.83
N LEU A 64 22.30 -11.37 6.71
CA LEU A 64 21.39 -10.24 6.67
C LEU A 64 22.12 -8.91 6.86
N ASP A 65 22.99 -8.82 7.85
CA ASP A 65 23.78 -7.60 8.11
C ASP A 65 24.65 -7.28 6.89
N HIS A 66 25.29 -8.28 6.27
CA HIS A 66 26.04 -8.10 5.02
C HIS A 66 25.13 -7.63 3.85
N CYS A 67 23.93 -8.20 3.68
CA CYS A 67 22.98 -7.72 2.67
C CYS A 67 22.55 -6.25 2.88
N ILE A 68 22.45 -5.81 4.13
CA ILE A 68 22.11 -4.42 4.45
C ILE A 68 23.32 -3.51 4.15
N GLU A 69 24.52 -3.88 4.57
CA GLU A 69 25.76 -3.13 4.33
C GLU A 69 26.05 -2.97 2.84
N THR A 70 25.77 -3.98 2.03
CA THR A 70 25.96 -3.97 0.57
C THR A 70 24.78 -3.35 -0.21
N GLY A 71 23.73 -2.94 0.48
CA GLY A 71 22.55 -2.33 -0.15
C GLY A 71 21.63 -3.31 -0.89
N GLN A 72 21.85 -4.62 -0.74
CA GLN A 72 20.95 -5.65 -1.30
C GLN A 72 19.60 -5.70 -0.59
N LEU A 73 19.55 -5.26 0.68
CA LEU A 73 18.36 -5.14 1.50
C LEU A 73 18.34 -3.79 2.20
N GLY A 74 17.16 -3.21 2.33
CA GLY A 74 16.92 -2.00 3.09
C GLY A 74 16.46 -2.29 4.51
N VAL A 75 16.74 -1.39 5.44
CA VAL A 75 16.24 -1.45 6.83
C VAL A 75 15.59 -0.12 7.21
N LYS A 76 14.45 -0.19 7.89
CA LYS A 76 13.77 0.98 8.48
C LYS A 76 13.31 0.66 9.89
N MET A 77 13.57 1.59 10.81
CA MET A 77 13.06 1.48 12.19
C MET A 77 11.62 1.99 12.24
N LEU A 78 10.69 1.14 12.67
CA LEU A 78 9.30 1.50 12.94
C LEU A 78 9.02 1.13 14.41
N GLU A 79 8.65 2.11 15.22
CA GLU A 79 8.36 1.92 16.67
C GLU A 79 9.45 1.10 17.40
N ALA A 80 10.71 1.43 17.16
CA ALA A 80 11.89 0.74 17.70
C ALA A 80 12.10 -0.72 17.21
N VAL A 81 11.34 -1.19 16.24
CA VAL A 81 11.51 -2.50 15.61
C VAL A 81 12.17 -2.33 14.23
N PRO A 82 13.27 -3.03 13.92
CA PRO A 82 13.86 -3.03 12.60
C PRO A 82 13.05 -3.87 11.63
N TYR A 83 12.56 -3.24 10.56
CA TYR A 83 11.88 -3.88 9.44
C TYR A 83 12.81 -3.94 8.23
N ILE A 84 12.82 -5.09 7.58
CA ILE A 84 13.68 -5.39 6.43
C ILE A 84 12.84 -5.35 5.17
N TYR A 85 13.38 -4.71 4.13
CA TYR A 85 12.72 -4.46 2.85
C TYR A 85 13.56 -4.95 1.68
N LEU A 86 12.89 -5.26 0.58
CA LEU A 86 13.52 -5.18 -0.74
C LEU A 86 13.71 -3.68 -1.08
N PRO A 87 14.86 -3.26 -1.63
CA PRO A 87 15.17 -1.84 -1.84
C PRO A 87 14.13 -1.09 -2.65
N ASP A 88 13.67 -1.68 -3.75
CA ASP A 88 12.64 -1.13 -4.63
C ASP A 88 11.30 -0.86 -3.90
N LEU A 89 10.92 -1.74 -2.98
CA LEU A 89 9.71 -1.54 -2.18
C LEU A 89 9.88 -0.46 -1.10
N LEU A 90 11.07 -0.36 -0.50
CA LEU A 90 11.37 0.70 0.46
C LEU A 90 11.35 2.07 -0.22
N GLU A 91 11.97 2.21 -1.39
CA GLU A 91 11.95 3.43 -2.19
C GLU A 91 10.53 3.80 -2.61
N ALA A 92 9.73 2.83 -3.05
CA ALA A 92 8.34 3.06 -3.43
C ALA A 92 7.49 3.55 -2.25
N GLU A 93 7.59 2.92 -1.09
CA GLU A 93 6.90 3.38 0.13
C GLU A 93 7.32 4.79 0.54
N GLN A 94 8.62 5.09 0.50
CA GLN A 94 9.11 6.42 0.84
C GLN A 94 8.60 7.47 -0.14
N ALA A 95 8.65 7.19 -1.45
CA ALA A 95 8.14 8.09 -2.48
C ALA A 95 6.63 8.36 -2.32
N ILE A 96 5.84 7.33 -1.99
CA ILE A 96 4.41 7.48 -1.70
C ILE A 96 4.19 8.35 -0.46
N ALA A 97 4.91 8.07 0.63
CA ALA A 97 4.80 8.82 1.87
C ALA A 97 5.15 10.31 1.67
N ASP A 98 6.23 10.60 0.96
CA ASP A 98 6.65 11.97 0.67
C ASP A 98 5.62 12.72 -0.19
N ARG A 99 5.06 12.05 -1.21
CA ARG A 99 3.99 12.62 -2.05
C ARG A 99 2.73 12.91 -1.24
N LEU A 100 2.28 12.00 -0.41
CA LEU A 100 1.12 12.19 0.45
C LEU A 100 1.35 13.31 1.46
N ALA A 101 2.54 13.40 2.07
CA ALA A 101 2.92 14.47 2.97
C ALA A 101 2.91 15.85 2.28
N LEU A 102 3.40 15.93 1.03
CA LEU A 102 3.34 17.15 0.23
C LEU A 102 1.90 17.54 -0.10
N LEU A 103 1.05 16.58 -0.46
CA LEU A 103 -0.38 16.85 -0.70
C LEU A 103 -1.07 17.36 0.55
N ALA A 104 -0.84 16.72 1.70
CA ALA A 104 -1.45 17.10 2.98
C ALA A 104 -1.06 18.52 3.45
N LYS A 105 0.14 19.00 3.09
CA LYS A 105 0.63 20.35 3.45
C LYS A 105 0.10 21.48 2.58
N ARG A 106 -0.59 21.19 1.47
CA ARG A 106 -1.17 22.26 0.62
C ARG A 106 -2.27 23.00 1.38
N GLU A 107 -2.51 24.25 1.01
CA GLU A 107 -3.65 25.03 1.55
C GLU A 107 -4.96 24.30 1.28
N LYS A 108 -5.82 24.26 2.31
CA LYS A 108 -7.14 23.65 2.20
C LYS A 108 -8.03 24.50 1.32
N GLN A 109 -8.87 23.85 0.52
CA GLN A 109 -9.81 24.56 -0.31
C GLN A 109 -11.00 25.05 0.53
N THR A 110 -11.39 26.31 0.30
CA THR A 110 -12.62 26.85 0.88
C THR A 110 -13.74 26.78 -0.14
N VAL A 111 -14.73 25.95 0.13
CA VAL A 111 -15.91 25.80 -0.73
C VAL A 111 -17.07 26.59 -0.13
N ARG A 112 -17.54 27.59 -0.86
CA ARG A 112 -18.71 28.41 -0.42
C ARG A 112 -19.97 27.54 -0.43
N ASP A 113 -20.82 27.75 0.57
CA ASP A 113 -22.15 27.12 0.68
C ASP A 113 -22.15 25.57 0.60
N LEU A 114 -21.04 24.92 0.96
CA LEU A 114 -20.89 23.47 0.85
C LEU A 114 -22.03 22.68 1.53
N ASP A 115 -22.43 23.09 2.73
CA ASP A 115 -23.53 22.42 3.45
C ASP A 115 -24.89 22.58 2.75
N LYS A 116 -25.14 23.73 2.14
CA LYS A 116 -26.32 23.93 1.30
C LYS A 116 -26.28 23.06 0.06
N ASN A 117 -25.12 22.97 -0.59
CA ASN A 117 -24.95 22.12 -1.77
C ASN A 117 -25.18 20.65 -1.44
N ILE A 118 -24.71 20.18 -0.27
CA ILE A 118 -24.98 18.82 0.20
C ILE A 118 -26.50 18.62 0.46
N GLN A 119 -27.17 19.60 1.08
CA GLN A 119 -28.61 19.52 1.30
C GLN A 119 -29.41 19.48 0.00
N VAL A 120 -29.04 20.30 -0.99
CA VAL A 120 -29.67 20.26 -2.32
C VAL A 120 -29.50 18.90 -2.96
N LEU A 121 -28.30 18.31 -2.84
CA LEU A 121 -28.03 16.98 -3.36
C LEU A 121 -28.90 15.90 -2.67
N GLU A 122 -29.03 15.96 -1.34
CA GLU A 122 -29.92 15.06 -0.57
C GLU A 122 -31.39 15.18 -1.03
N LEU A 123 -31.88 16.39 -1.22
CA LEU A 123 -33.23 16.65 -1.71
C LEU A 123 -33.45 16.09 -3.12
N THR A 124 -32.46 16.27 -4.01
CA THR A 124 -32.51 15.77 -5.38
C THR A 124 -32.51 14.25 -5.45
N GLN A 125 -31.75 13.60 -4.55
CA GLN A 125 -31.65 12.13 -4.50
C GLN A 125 -32.76 11.47 -3.68
N GLY A 126 -33.52 12.22 -2.90
CA GLY A 126 -34.61 11.74 -2.08
C GLY A 126 -34.19 11.00 -0.80
N PHE A 127 -32.94 11.12 -0.36
CA PHE A 127 -32.45 10.54 0.88
C PHE A 127 -31.38 11.43 1.54
N ALA A 128 -31.21 11.31 2.85
CA ALA A 128 -30.16 12.00 3.61
C ALA A 128 -28.92 11.12 3.77
N TYR A 129 -27.75 11.71 3.67
CA TYR A 129 -26.48 11.01 3.96
C TYR A 129 -26.33 10.77 5.46
N ALA A 130 -25.82 9.62 5.85
CA ALA A 130 -25.43 9.35 7.23
C ALA A 130 -24.33 10.33 7.70
N PRO A 131 -24.22 10.62 9.01
CA PRO A 131 -23.28 11.60 9.53
C PRO A 131 -21.84 11.43 9.04
N LEU A 132 -21.31 10.19 9.02
CA LEU A 132 -19.97 9.89 8.53
C LEU A 132 -19.84 10.06 7.00
N GLN A 133 -20.90 9.79 6.24
CA GLN A 133 -20.90 10.05 4.80
C GLN A 133 -20.87 11.55 4.52
N ARG A 134 -21.67 12.33 5.24
CA ARG A 134 -21.64 13.80 5.16
C ARG A 134 -20.27 14.38 5.52
N GLU A 135 -19.65 13.87 6.58
CA GLU A 135 -18.29 14.26 6.97
C GLU A 135 -17.27 13.92 5.85
N ALA A 136 -17.34 12.71 5.28
CA ALA A 136 -16.48 12.31 4.18
C ALA A 136 -16.65 13.20 2.94
N ILE A 137 -17.89 13.57 2.59
CA ILE A 137 -18.17 14.49 1.48
C ILE A 137 -17.53 15.87 1.77
N ARG A 138 -17.72 16.42 2.97
CA ARG A 138 -17.08 17.70 3.35
C ARG A 138 -15.57 17.64 3.25
N LYS A 139 -14.94 16.60 3.83
CA LYS A 139 -13.50 16.42 3.79
C LYS A 139 -12.99 16.27 2.36
N ALA A 140 -13.69 15.54 1.50
CA ALA A 140 -13.30 15.40 0.10
C ALA A 140 -13.30 16.73 -0.67
N MET A 141 -14.15 17.68 -0.27
CA MET A 141 -14.24 19.00 -0.90
C MET A 141 -13.27 20.03 -0.32
N THR A 142 -12.76 19.82 0.89
CA THR A 142 -11.91 20.80 1.59
C THR A 142 -10.47 20.34 1.81
N GLU A 143 -10.24 19.03 1.89
CA GLU A 143 -8.91 18.46 2.13
C GLU A 143 -8.24 18.04 0.82
N ASN A 144 -6.92 18.10 0.78
CA ASN A 144 -6.16 17.75 -0.43
C ASN A 144 -5.94 16.25 -0.59
N CYS A 145 -6.20 15.46 0.44
CA CYS A 145 -6.12 14.01 0.42
C CYS A 145 -7.13 13.42 1.40
N LEU A 146 -7.89 12.44 0.94
CA LEU A 146 -8.86 11.71 1.77
C LEU A 146 -8.76 10.22 1.48
N VAL A 147 -8.72 9.42 2.55
CA VAL A 147 -8.86 7.97 2.49
C VAL A 147 -10.25 7.58 2.97
N LEU A 148 -11.08 7.05 2.07
CA LEU A 148 -12.42 6.58 2.37
C LEU A 148 -12.43 5.05 2.50
N THR A 149 -12.61 4.55 3.72
CA THR A 149 -12.65 3.12 4.02
C THR A 149 -14.01 2.70 4.57
N GLY A 150 -14.28 1.42 4.60
CA GLY A 150 -15.52 0.87 5.17
C GLY A 150 -15.83 -0.53 4.63
N GLY A 151 -16.64 -1.29 5.35
CA GLY A 151 -17.09 -2.62 4.96
C GLY A 151 -18.01 -2.63 3.72
N PRO A 152 -18.40 -3.81 3.25
CA PRO A 152 -19.42 -3.93 2.20
C PRO A 152 -20.74 -3.29 2.64
N GLY A 153 -21.45 -2.63 1.73
CA GLY A 153 -22.77 -2.05 2.02
C GLY A 153 -22.77 -0.75 2.84
N THR A 154 -21.63 -0.20 3.26
CA THR A 154 -21.58 1.05 4.04
C THR A 154 -21.82 2.33 3.24
N GLY A 155 -22.18 2.22 1.97
CA GLY A 155 -22.49 3.37 1.11
C GLY A 155 -21.28 4.13 0.57
N LYS A 156 -20.08 3.50 0.52
CA LYS A 156 -18.89 4.14 -0.09
C LYS A 156 -19.14 4.65 -1.49
N THR A 157 -19.77 3.86 -2.34
CA THR A 157 -20.10 4.25 -3.72
C THR A 157 -21.06 5.44 -3.75
N THR A 158 -22.06 5.46 -2.88
CA THR A 158 -23.00 6.58 -2.73
C THR A 158 -22.25 7.85 -2.34
N THR A 159 -21.33 7.75 -1.38
CA THR A 159 -20.46 8.87 -0.96
C THR A 159 -19.57 9.37 -2.09
N VAL A 160 -18.93 8.46 -2.85
CA VAL A 160 -18.10 8.81 -4.01
C VAL A 160 -18.93 9.51 -5.09
N ASN A 161 -20.15 9.02 -5.39
CA ASN A 161 -21.04 9.65 -6.37
C ASN A 161 -21.45 11.06 -5.94
N ALA A 162 -21.73 11.28 -4.64
CA ALA A 162 -22.00 12.60 -4.10
C ALA A 162 -20.81 13.56 -4.31
N ILE A 163 -19.60 13.11 -3.99
CA ILE A 163 -18.37 13.89 -4.19
C ILE A 163 -18.21 14.25 -5.66
N LEU A 164 -18.40 13.30 -6.57
CA LEU A 164 -18.28 13.52 -8.00
C LEU A 164 -19.28 14.54 -8.53
N GLN A 165 -20.54 14.49 -8.07
CA GLN A 165 -21.56 15.46 -8.45
C GLN A 165 -21.22 16.87 -7.96
N LEU A 166 -20.72 17.01 -6.73
CA LEU A 166 -20.28 18.31 -6.22
C LEU A 166 -19.06 18.86 -6.96
N LEU A 167 -18.12 17.99 -7.35
CA LEU A 167 -16.94 18.37 -8.12
C LEU A 167 -17.30 18.82 -9.56
N GLU A 168 -18.36 18.30 -10.16
CA GLU A 168 -18.83 18.74 -11.50
C GLU A 168 -19.05 20.24 -11.61
N HIS A 169 -19.48 20.84 -10.52
CA HIS A 169 -19.75 22.29 -10.47
C HIS A 169 -18.51 23.11 -10.09
N GLN A 170 -17.38 22.49 -9.72
CA GLN A 170 -16.24 23.19 -9.14
C GLN A 170 -14.89 22.84 -9.80
N ALA A 171 -14.78 21.73 -10.49
CA ALA A 171 -13.51 21.26 -11.04
C ALA A 171 -13.59 20.98 -12.54
N ASP A 172 -12.63 21.53 -13.29
CA ASP A 172 -12.55 21.34 -14.74
C ASP A 172 -12.15 19.89 -15.14
N ARG A 173 -11.51 19.16 -14.26
CA ARG A 173 -11.01 17.80 -14.53
C ARG A 173 -11.09 16.88 -13.31
N VAL A 174 -11.82 15.78 -13.45
CA VAL A 174 -11.87 14.67 -12.51
C VAL A 174 -11.40 13.41 -13.22
N ALA A 175 -10.39 12.73 -12.67
CA ALA A 175 -9.93 11.43 -13.17
C ALA A 175 -10.34 10.32 -12.19
N LEU A 176 -10.91 9.24 -12.73
CA LEU A 176 -11.20 8.03 -11.98
C LEU A 176 -10.17 6.96 -12.36
N CYS A 177 -9.57 6.31 -11.37
CA CYS A 177 -8.56 5.28 -11.58
C CYS A 177 -8.83 4.06 -10.71
N ALA A 178 -8.46 2.88 -11.22
CA ALA A 178 -8.53 1.63 -10.47
C ALA A 178 -7.33 0.73 -10.79
N PRO A 179 -6.90 -0.14 -9.88
CA PRO A 179 -5.69 -0.96 -10.06
C PRO A 179 -5.84 -2.06 -11.12
N THR A 180 -7.05 -2.40 -11.54
CA THR A 180 -7.31 -3.42 -12.56
C THR A 180 -8.42 -2.97 -13.51
N GLY A 181 -8.39 -3.44 -14.76
CA GLY A 181 -9.43 -3.12 -15.74
C GLY A 181 -10.85 -3.54 -15.30
N ARG A 182 -10.98 -4.65 -14.57
CA ARG A 182 -12.26 -5.08 -13.99
C ARG A 182 -12.78 -4.10 -12.95
N ALA A 183 -11.91 -3.60 -12.08
CA ALA A 183 -12.28 -2.60 -11.09
C ALA A 183 -12.59 -1.24 -11.75
N ALA A 184 -11.82 -0.82 -12.75
CA ALA A 184 -12.09 0.37 -13.55
C ALA A 184 -13.47 0.30 -14.24
N LYS A 185 -13.79 -0.82 -14.91
CA LYS A 185 -15.09 -1.04 -15.53
C LYS A 185 -16.23 -0.92 -14.50
N ARG A 186 -16.10 -1.59 -13.36
CA ARG A 186 -17.09 -1.50 -12.28
C ARG A 186 -17.24 -0.08 -11.73
N LEU A 187 -16.14 0.64 -11.57
CA LEU A 187 -16.16 2.04 -11.13
C LEU A 187 -16.89 2.91 -12.16
N SER A 188 -16.62 2.72 -13.45
CA SER A 188 -17.32 3.43 -14.53
C SER A 188 -18.82 3.16 -14.54
N GLU A 189 -19.24 1.90 -14.40
CA GLU A 189 -20.65 1.50 -14.33
C GLU A 189 -21.37 2.12 -13.12
N LEU A 190 -20.71 2.18 -11.96
CA LEU A 190 -21.28 2.72 -10.73
C LEU A 190 -21.36 4.24 -10.70
N THR A 191 -20.45 4.93 -11.37
CA THR A 191 -20.35 6.40 -11.37
C THR A 191 -20.93 7.06 -12.62
N GLY A 192 -21.21 6.26 -13.67
CA GLY A 192 -21.61 6.77 -14.99
C GLY A 192 -20.47 7.49 -15.74
N ARG A 193 -19.21 7.41 -15.25
CA ARG A 193 -18.04 8.10 -15.81
C ARG A 193 -16.97 7.11 -16.21
N LYS A 194 -16.17 7.46 -17.19
CA LYS A 194 -15.04 6.63 -17.63
C LYS A 194 -13.92 6.65 -16.56
N ALA A 195 -13.52 5.45 -16.10
CA ALA A 195 -12.37 5.21 -15.22
C ALA A 195 -11.23 4.57 -16.01
#